data_13e5917f201aa471aa9e72e89242965a
#
_entry.id   13e5917f201aa471aa9e72e89242965a
#
_cell.length_a   1.000
_cell.length_b   1.000
_cell.length_c   1.000
_cell.angle_alpha   90.00
_cell.angle_beta   90.00
_cell.angle_gamma   90.00
#
_symmetry.space_group_name_H-M   'P 1'
#
loop_
_entity.id
_entity.type
_entity.pdbx_description
1 polymer ?
#
loop_
_entity_poly.entity_id
_entity_poly.type
_entity_poly.pdbx_seq_one_letter_code
_entity_poly.pdbx_strand_id
1 'polypeptide(L)' 'MATLLIDHGNTNVKFALLENGQVKSCPRQGVEHLVDALALSDGDVWMSS' A
#
# COMPACT_ATOMS: atom_id res chain seq x y z
N MET A 1 14.36 0.72 -0.35
CA MET A 1 13.35 0.36 0.66
C MET A 1 12.00 0.89 0.22
N ALA A 2 10.99 0.08 0.33
CA ALA A 2 9.63 0.46 -0.06
C ALA A 2 8.71 0.42 1.15
N THR A 3 7.95 1.49 1.35
CA THR A 3 6.95 1.58 2.40
C THR A 3 5.58 1.40 1.80
N LEU A 4 4.80 0.50 2.36
CA LEU A 4 3.43 0.31 1.92
C LEU A 4 2.54 1.38 2.56
N LEU A 5 1.87 2.15 1.72
CA LEU A 5 0.92 3.17 2.16
C LEU A 5 -0.48 2.61 1.98
N ILE A 6 -1.24 2.59 3.06
CA ILE A 6 -2.62 2.09 3.04
C ILE A 6 -3.55 3.25 3.36
N ASP A 7 -4.50 3.52 2.45
CA ASP A 7 -5.54 4.50 2.68
C ASP A 7 -6.86 3.76 2.85
N HIS A 8 -7.36 3.77 4.08
CA HIS A 8 -8.59 3.09 4.44
C HIS A 8 -9.74 4.09 4.47
N GLY A 9 -10.53 4.09 3.41
CA GLY A 9 -11.73 4.92 3.34
C GLY A 9 -12.97 4.18 3.85
N ASN A 10 -14.14 4.80 3.70
CA ASN A 10 -15.39 4.22 4.16
C ASN A 10 -15.76 2.93 3.42
N THR A 11 -15.49 2.90 2.12
CA THR A 11 -15.90 1.79 1.28
C THR A 11 -14.75 1.16 0.52
N ASN A 12 -13.61 1.84 0.48
CA ASN A 12 -12.47 1.41 -0.34
C ASN A 12 -11.18 1.42 0.45
N VAL A 13 -10.36 0.44 0.18
CA VAL A 13 -8.99 0.40 0.69
C VAL A 13 -8.07 0.52 -0.52
N LYS A 14 -7.18 1.50 -0.49
CA LYS A 14 -6.24 1.75 -1.56
C LYS A 14 -4.81 1.59 -1.05
N PHE A 15 -3.95 1.08 -1.91
CA PHE A 15 -2.56 0.87 -1.58
C PHE A 15 -1.66 1.63 -2.54
N ALA A 16 -0.53 2.06 -2.02
CA ALA A 16 0.55 2.62 -2.83
C ALA A 16 1.87 2.24 -2.19
N LEU A 17 2.93 2.30 -2.97
CA LEU A 17 4.28 2.06 -2.48
C LEU A 17 5.07 3.36 -2.57
N LEU A 18 5.73 3.70 -1.47
CA LEU A 18 6.65 4.83 -1.44
C LEU A 18 8.06 4.27 -1.49
N GLU A 19 8.78 4.59 -2.55
CA GLU A 19 10.14 4.10 -2.75
C GLU A 19 11.01 5.22 -3.32
N ASN A 20 12.12 5.49 -2.65
CA ASN A 20 13.09 6.52 -3.07
C ASN A 20 12.43 7.89 -3.29
N GLY A 21 11.46 8.23 -2.45
CA GLY A 21 10.76 9.50 -2.56
C GLY A 21 9.69 9.53 -3.63
N GLN A 22 9.42 8.42 -4.30
CA GLN A 22 8.40 8.32 -5.33
C GLN A 22 7.25 7.44 -4.87
N VAL A 23 6.03 7.90 -5.13
CA VAL A 23 4.83 7.13 -4.83
C VAL A 23 4.39 6.40 -6.08
N LYS A 24 4.24 5.08 -5.96
CA LYS A 24 3.80 4.23 -7.07
C LYS A 24 2.53 3.52 -6.66
N SER A 25 1.54 3.50 -7.55
CA SER A 25 0.30 2.78 -7.30
C SER A 25 0.55 1.27 -7.39
N CYS A 26 -0.10 0.52 -6.51
CA CYS A 26 -0.07 -0.93 -6.60
C CYS A 26 -0.93 -1.38 -7.78
N PRO A 27 -0.53 -2.46 -8.47
CA PRO A 27 -1.28 -2.94 -9.63
C PRO A 27 -2.67 -3.46 -9.29
N ARG A 28 -2.85 -3.91 -8.04
CA ARG A 28 -4.14 -4.43 -7.58
C ARG A 28 -4.54 -3.71 -6.30
N GLN A 29 -5.80 -3.38 -6.22
CA GLN A 29 -6.36 -2.66 -5.08
C GLN A 29 -7.44 -3.51 -4.41
N GLY A 30 -7.71 -3.18 -3.14
CA GLY A 30 -8.72 -3.88 -2.37
C GLY A 30 -8.11 -4.73 -1.26
N VAL A 31 -8.88 -4.92 -0.18
CA VAL A 31 -8.40 -5.62 1.00
C VAL A 31 -7.99 -7.07 0.70
N GLU A 32 -8.58 -7.67 -0.31
CA GLU A 32 -8.27 -9.04 -0.72
C GLU A 32 -6.85 -9.17 -1.29
N HIS A 33 -6.26 -8.05 -1.70
CA HIS A 33 -4.90 -8.02 -2.26
C HIS A 33 -3.87 -7.48 -1.27
N LEU A 34 -4.26 -7.34 -0.01
CA LEU A 34 -3.36 -6.77 1.00
C LEU A 34 -2.10 -7.62 1.18
N VAL A 35 -2.23 -8.92 1.15
CA VAL A 35 -1.07 -9.82 1.31
C VAL A 35 -0.08 -9.62 0.17
N ASP A 36 -0.58 -9.47 -1.05
CA ASP A 36 0.28 -9.22 -2.21
C ASP A 36 0.98 -7.87 -2.08
N ALA A 37 0.25 -6.85 -1.60
CA ALA A 37 0.84 -5.54 -1.39
C ALA A 37 1.92 -5.57 -0.32
N LEU A 38 1.70 -6.29 0.76
CA LEU A 38 2.70 -6.44 1.82
C LEU A 38 3.97 -7.11 1.31
N ALA A 39 3.83 -8.04 0.38
CA ALA A 39 4.98 -8.74 -0.18
C ALA A 39 5.86 -7.80 -1.03
N LEU A 40 5.30 -6.71 -1.54
CA LEU A 40 6.04 -5.74 -2.33
C LEU A 40 6.80 -4.73 -1.46
N SER A 41 6.46 -4.63 -0.19
CA SER A 41 7.13 -3.70 0.72
C SER A 41 8.31 -4.38 1.41
N ASP A 42 9.18 -3.55 1.99
CA ASP A 42 10.32 -4.05 2.77
C ASP A 42 10.00 -4.13 4.26
N GLY A 43 8.72 -4.23 4.60
CA GLY A 43 8.29 -4.39 5.97
C GLY A 43 7.74 -3.14 6.63
N ASP A 44 7.92 -1.99 6.03
CA ASP A 44 7.36 -0.75 6.57
C ASP A 44 5.95 -0.54 6.03
N VAL A 45 5.04 -0.24 6.94
CA VAL A 45 3.64 -0.01 6.58
C VAL A 45 3.17 1.27 7.25
N TRP A 46 2.53 2.12 6.49
CA TRP A 46 1.89 3.34 7.00
C TRP A 46 0.41 3.29 6.64
N MET A 47 -0.44 3.41 7.64
CA MET A 47 -1.89 3.37 7.43
C MET A 47 -2.50 4.71 7.77
N SER A 48 -3.38 5.17 6.89
CA SER A 48 -4.14 6.40 7.06
C SER A 48 -5.63 6.09 6.89
N SER A 49 -6.45 6.75 7.66
CA SER A 49 -7.90 6.60 7.55
C SER A 49 -8.60 7.94 7.45
#